data_0f436824e3c2112d9f20c687d6cd0dd2
#
_entry.id   0f436824e3c2112d9f20c687d6cd0dd2
#
_cell.length_a   1.000
_cell.length_b   1.000
_cell.length_c   1.000
_cell.angle_alpha   90.00
_cell.angle_beta   90.00
_cell.angle_gamma   90.00
#
_symmetry.space_group_name_H-M   'P 1'
#
loop_
_entity.id
_entity.type
_entity.pdbx_description
1 polymer ?
#
loop_
_entity_poly.entity_id
_entity_poly.type
_entity_poly.pdbx_seq_one_letter_code
_entity_poly.pdbx_strand_id
1 'polypeptide(L)'
;MAVELSRRVDYPMLDGANIAYYPRIFDLAHRFFEEAWEPMCGVSYPEMINNRKIGFPVVHVKTDFIAPLRYGDTIHATIAIERVGTSSVTWNYRLHNQDGTLLWASTQVTVCVDMDSLESQPVPDDLRQGLLNHLMGVEQ
;
A
#
# COMPACT_ATOMS: atom_id res chain seq x y z
N MET A 1 -11.89 4.84 6.76
CA MET A 1 -11.64 5.87 5.74
C MET A 1 -10.34 5.57 5.00
N ALA A 2 -10.35 5.65 3.68
CA ALA A 2 -9.17 5.34 2.89
C ALA A 2 -8.18 6.52 2.86
N VAL A 3 -6.90 6.21 2.71
CA VAL A 3 -5.88 7.22 2.42
C VAL A 3 -5.82 7.38 0.91
N GLU A 4 -5.78 8.62 0.44
CA GLU A 4 -5.69 8.93 -0.99
C GLU A 4 -4.34 9.57 -1.29
N LEU A 5 -3.62 9.00 -2.24
CA LEU A 5 -2.30 9.43 -2.67
C LEU A 5 -2.27 9.48 -4.18
N SER A 6 -1.31 10.18 -4.77
CA SER A 6 -1.19 10.23 -6.23
C SER A 6 0.26 10.30 -6.68
N ARG A 7 0.54 9.70 -7.85
CA ARG A 7 1.82 9.76 -8.55
C ARG A 7 1.59 9.69 -10.05
N ARG A 8 2.50 10.30 -10.79
CA ARG A 8 2.51 10.24 -12.24
C ARG A 8 3.18 8.95 -12.70
N VAL A 9 2.70 8.39 -13.83
CA VAL A 9 3.38 7.29 -14.52
C VAL A 9 4.53 7.89 -15.33
N ASP A 10 5.76 7.57 -14.92
CA ASP A 10 6.98 8.08 -15.55
C ASP A 10 7.52 7.08 -16.58
N TYR A 11 8.35 7.58 -17.51
CA TYR A 11 8.88 6.79 -18.60
C TYR A 11 9.59 5.49 -18.16
N PRO A 12 10.41 5.48 -17.10
CA PRO A 12 11.07 4.24 -16.67
C PRO A 12 10.12 3.12 -16.23
N MET A 13 8.85 3.41 -16.00
CA MET A 13 7.86 2.39 -15.64
C MET A 13 7.36 1.61 -16.86
N LEU A 14 7.65 2.09 -18.06
CA LEU A 14 7.08 1.51 -19.29
C LEU A 14 7.93 0.38 -19.83
N ASP A 15 7.27 -0.55 -20.54
CA ASP A 15 7.93 -1.58 -21.33
C ASP A 15 7.87 -1.22 -22.81
N GLY A 16 8.27 -2.18 -23.67
CA GLY A 16 8.28 -1.98 -25.11
C GLY A 16 6.90 -1.77 -25.75
N ALA A 17 5.82 -2.03 -25.01
CA ALA A 17 4.45 -1.81 -25.48
C ALA A 17 3.89 -0.43 -25.06
N ASN A 18 4.72 0.42 -24.44
CA ASN A 18 4.35 1.75 -23.94
C ASN A 18 3.27 1.74 -22.86
N ILE A 19 3.19 0.65 -22.12
CA ILE A 19 2.36 0.55 -20.92
C ILE A 19 3.26 0.15 -19.76
N ALA A 20 2.82 0.40 -18.52
CA ALA A 20 3.62 0.08 -17.36
C ALA A 20 3.86 -1.43 -17.26
N TYR A 21 5.14 -1.80 -17.07
CA TYR A 21 5.56 -3.18 -16.87
C TYR A 21 5.05 -3.65 -15.50
N TYR A 22 4.42 -4.83 -15.44
CA TYR A 22 3.68 -5.23 -14.24
C TYR A 22 4.50 -5.22 -12.94
N PRO A 23 5.79 -5.58 -12.90
CA PRO A 23 6.56 -5.46 -11.65
C PRO A 23 6.72 -4.01 -11.19
N ARG A 24 6.72 -3.06 -12.13
CA ARG A 24 6.80 -1.63 -11.80
C ARG A 24 5.51 -1.12 -11.18
N ILE A 25 4.38 -1.76 -11.48
CA ILE A 25 3.10 -1.40 -10.85
C ILE A 25 3.14 -1.82 -9.38
N PHE A 26 3.70 -2.99 -9.08
CA PHE A 26 3.89 -3.42 -7.68
C PHE A 26 4.85 -2.48 -6.95
N ASP A 27 5.91 -2.03 -7.62
CA ASP A 27 6.82 -1.05 -7.03
C ASP A 27 6.11 0.26 -6.73
N LEU A 28 5.26 0.73 -7.65
CA LEU A 28 4.44 1.92 -7.45
C LEU A 28 3.51 1.74 -6.25
N ALA A 29 2.83 0.61 -6.16
CA ALA A 29 1.94 0.30 -5.04
C ALA A 29 2.71 0.29 -3.72
N HIS A 30 3.94 -0.24 -3.72
CA HIS A 30 4.78 -0.26 -2.52
C HIS A 30 5.16 1.17 -2.10
N ARG A 31 5.40 2.06 -3.06
CA ARG A 31 5.66 3.47 -2.75
C ARG A 31 4.48 4.12 -2.08
N PHE A 32 3.28 3.83 -2.54
CA PHE A 32 2.07 4.30 -1.88
C PHE A 32 1.93 3.70 -0.48
N PHE A 33 2.28 2.44 -0.32
CA PHE A 33 2.30 1.78 0.99
C PHE A 33 3.24 2.52 1.95
N GLU A 34 4.45 2.84 1.52
CA GLU A 34 5.40 3.58 2.35
C GLU A 34 4.86 4.95 2.76
N GLU A 35 4.23 5.64 1.82
CA GLU A 35 3.70 6.98 2.08
C GLU A 35 2.47 6.96 2.99
N ALA A 36 1.71 5.87 2.98
CA ALA A 36 0.46 5.78 3.73
C ALA A 36 0.67 5.74 5.24
N TRP A 37 1.83 5.30 5.71
CA TRP A 37 2.06 5.16 7.15
C TRP A 37 1.94 6.47 7.91
N GLU A 38 2.45 7.57 7.34
CA GLU A 38 2.40 8.86 8.03
C GLU A 38 0.96 9.37 8.23
N PRO A 39 0.11 9.44 7.19
CA PRO A 39 -1.26 9.85 7.41
C PRO A 39 -2.09 8.85 8.20
N MET A 40 -1.77 7.56 8.18
CA MET A 40 -2.51 6.56 8.95
C MET A 40 -2.11 6.51 10.42
N CYS A 41 -0.82 6.53 10.69
CA CYS A 41 -0.28 6.21 12.02
C CYS A 41 0.60 7.31 12.62
N GLY A 42 0.85 8.39 11.88
CA GLY A 42 1.68 9.49 12.37
C GLY A 42 3.15 9.16 12.48
N VAL A 43 3.60 8.08 11.85
CA VAL A 43 5.00 7.67 11.84
C VAL A 43 5.43 7.47 10.39
N SER A 44 6.59 8.02 10.01
CA SER A 44 7.11 7.79 8.67
C SER A 44 7.66 6.37 8.55
N TYR A 45 7.69 5.86 7.31
CA TYR A 45 8.18 4.50 7.07
C TYR A 45 9.65 4.32 7.53
N PRO A 46 10.58 5.25 7.20
CA PRO A 46 11.95 5.13 7.70
C PRO A 46 12.05 5.13 9.23
N GLU A 47 11.24 5.95 9.91
CA GLU A 47 11.20 6.00 11.37
C GLU A 47 10.78 4.64 11.94
N MET A 48 9.73 4.05 11.37
CA MET A 48 9.22 2.77 11.80
C MET A 48 10.27 1.65 11.63
N ILE A 49 10.91 1.60 10.46
CA ILE A 49 11.88 0.55 10.14
C ILE A 49 13.19 0.74 10.90
N ASN A 50 13.76 1.95 10.88
CA ASN A 50 15.11 2.20 11.36
C ASN A 50 15.17 2.46 12.85
N ASN A 51 14.20 3.16 13.43
CA ASN A 51 14.21 3.54 14.83
C ASN A 51 13.34 2.63 15.69
N ARG A 52 12.13 2.34 15.23
CA ARG A 52 11.24 1.45 15.98
C ARG A 52 11.53 -0.02 15.71
N LYS A 53 12.29 -0.33 14.67
CA LYS A 53 12.66 -1.70 14.29
C LYS A 53 11.43 -2.58 14.03
N ILE A 54 10.42 -2.02 13.41
CA ILE A 54 9.18 -2.71 13.08
C ILE A 54 9.03 -2.76 11.56
N GLY A 55 8.78 -3.93 11.00
CA GLY A 55 8.56 -4.11 9.59
C GLY A 55 7.28 -4.86 9.30
N PHE A 56 6.80 -4.73 8.06
CA PHE A 56 5.56 -5.37 7.60
C PHE A 56 5.78 -6.02 6.25
N PRO A 57 6.59 -7.10 6.17
CA PRO A 57 6.78 -7.80 4.90
C PRO A 57 5.45 -8.37 4.38
N VAL A 58 5.32 -8.39 3.05
CA VAL A 58 4.15 -8.94 2.38
C VAL A 58 4.30 -10.46 2.33
N VAL A 59 3.25 -11.17 2.74
CA VAL A 59 3.22 -12.64 2.75
C VAL A 59 2.18 -13.22 1.80
N HIS A 60 1.24 -12.39 1.31
CA HIS A 60 0.21 -12.85 0.37
C HIS A 60 -0.25 -11.67 -0.48
N VAL A 61 -0.45 -11.93 -1.77
CA VAL A 61 -0.90 -10.91 -2.73
C VAL A 61 -1.96 -11.52 -3.64
N LYS A 62 -3.08 -10.82 -3.78
CA LYS A 62 -4.09 -11.14 -4.78
C LYS A 62 -4.35 -9.88 -5.57
N THR A 63 -4.11 -9.91 -6.89
CA THR A 63 -4.12 -8.71 -7.73
C THR A 63 -4.87 -8.93 -9.03
N ASP A 64 -5.64 -7.94 -9.44
CA ASP A 64 -6.30 -7.89 -10.73
C ASP A 64 -5.71 -6.73 -11.55
N PHE A 65 -5.25 -7.03 -12.77
CA PHE A 65 -4.79 -6.06 -13.74
C PHE A 65 -5.96 -5.77 -14.67
N ILE A 66 -6.60 -4.62 -14.48
CA ILE A 66 -7.89 -4.32 -15.12
C ILE A 66 -7.70 -3.55 -16.42
N ALA A 67 -6.84 -2.54 -16.41
CA ALA A 67 -6.53 -1.73 -17.58
C ALA A 67 -5.09 -1.21 -17.49
N PRO A 68 -4.44 -0.89 -18.62
CA PRO A 68 -3.03 -0.50 -18.59
C PRO A 68 -2.81 0.90 -17.99
N LEU A 69 -1.67 1.04 -17.29
CA LEU A 69 -1.17 2.33 -16.85
C LEU A 69 -0.28 2.88 -17.98
N ARG A 70 -0.56 4.09 -18.45
CA ARG A 70 0.12 4.68 -19.60
C ARG A 70 0.98 5.86 -19.18
N TYR A 71 2.00 6.15 -19.98
CA TYR A 71 2.86 7.30 -19.74
C TYR A 71 2.03 8.58 -19.60
N GLY A 72 2.34 9.34 -18.57
CA GLY A 72 1.68 10.61 -18.33
C GLY A 72 0.39 10.52 -17.54
N ASP A 73 -0.14 9.30 -17.31
CA ASP A 73 -1.29 9.14 -16.42
C ASP A 73 -0.93 9.63 -15.02
N THR A 74 -1.87 10.27 -14.36
CA THR A 74 -1.78 10.53 -12.92
C THR A 74 -2.55 9.43 -12.22
N ILE A 75 -1.84 8.63 -11.44
CA ILE A 75 -2.45 7.53 -10.71
C ILE A 75 -2.90 8.02 -9.35
N HIS A 76 -4.18 7.84 -9.08
CA HIS A 76 -4.78 8.11 -7.77
C HIS A 76 -4.94 6.78 -7.06
N ALA A 77 -4.20 6.63 -5.97
CA ALA A 77 -4.25 5.43 -5.15
C ALA A 77 -5.19 5.65 -3.97
N THR A 78 -6.04 4.66 -3.75
CA THR A 78 -6.85 4.59 -2.54
C THR A 78 -6.37 3.39 -1.76
N ILE A 79 -5.90 3.62 -0.53
CA ILE A 79 -5.41 2.56 0.35
C ILE A 79 -6.30 2.52 1.58
N ALA A 80 -6.85 1.35 1.84
CA ALA A 80 -7.70 1.12 3.01
C ALA A 80 -7.27 -0.17 3.69
N ILE A 81 -7.70 -0.35 4.92
CA ILE A 81 -7.43 -1.55 5.70
C ILE A 81 -8.67 -2.43 5.67
N GLU A 82 -8.51 -3.70 5.31
CA GLU A 82 -9.61 -4.65 5.38
C GLU A 82 -9.71 -5.28 6.76
N ARG A 83 -8.54 -5.59 7.36
CA ARG A 83 -8.50 -6.28 8.64
C ARG A 83 -7.16 -6.06 9.33
N VAL A 84 -7.19 -5.97 10.65
CA VAL A 84 -5.99 -6.01 11.49
C VAL A 84 -6.14 -7.20 12.42
N GLY A 85 -5.31 -8.24 12.20
CA GLY A 85 -5.23 -9.40 13.09
C GLY A 85 -4.26 -9.15 14.24
N THR A 86 -3.85 -10.21 14.93
CA THR A 86 -2.86 -10.06 16.01
C THR A 86 -1.54 -9.54 15.46
N SER A 87 -1.02 -10.19 14.43
CA SER A 87 0.26 -9.81 13.79
C SER A 87 0.08 -9.42 12.32
N SER A 88 -1.06 -9.73 11.71
CA SER A 88 -1.29 -9.50 10.29
C SER A 88 -2.12 -8.27 10.03
N VAL A 89 -1.90 -7.66 8.86
CA VAL A 89 -2.70 -6.53 8.36
C VAL A 89 -3.06 -6.83 6.93
N THR A 90 -4.34 -6.72 6.60
CA THR A 90 -4.83 -6.91 5.24
C THR A 90 -5.14 -5.55 4.63
N TRP A 91 -4.45 -5.24 3.55
CA TRP A 91 -4.50 -3.96 2.86
C TRP A 91 -5.31 -4.08 1.58
N ASN A 92 -6.07 -3.06 1.26
CA ASN A 92 -6.79 -2.95 0.00
C ASN A 92 -6.25 -1.76 -0.79
N TYR A 93 -5.81 -2.02 -2.03
CA TYR A 93 -5.28 -0.99 -2.92
C TYR A 93 -6.16 -0.88 -4.15
N ARG A 94 -6.47 0.35 -4.55
CA ARG A 94 -7.14 0.63 -5.81
C ARG A 94 -6.40 1.76 -6.51
N LEU A 95 -6.00 1.53 -7.76
CA LEU A 95 -5.33 2.55 -8.56
C LEU A 95 -6.27 2.97 -9.68
N HIS A 96 -6.56 4.26 -9.72
CA HIS A 96 -7.39 4.88 -10.76
C HIS A 96 -6.55 5.88 -11.53
N ASN A 97 -6.90 6.12 -12.80
CA ASN A 97 -6.27 7.20 -13.55
C ASN A 97 -6.99 8.53 -13.27
N GLN A 98 -6.56 9.60 -13.95
CA GLN A 98 -7.13 10.94 -13.79
C GLN A 98 -8.61 11.04 -14.18
N ASP A 99 -9.10 10.10 -14.97
CA ASP A 99 -10.49 10.05 -15.40
C ASP A 99 -11.38 9.22 -14.47
N GLY A 100 -10.78 8.68 -13.39
CA GLY A 100 -11.50 7.85 -12.44
C GLY A 100 -11.66 6.40 -12.88
N THR A 101 -11.00 5.98 -13.96
CA THR A 101 -11.04 4.59 -14.42
C THR A 101 -10.18 3.73 -13.50
N LEU A 102 -10.75 2.64 -13.00
CA LEU A 102 -10.00 1.68 -12.19
C LEU A 102 -9.06 0.88 -13.09
N LEU A 103 -7.78 0.92 -12.79
CA LEU A 103 -6.74 0.26 -13.59
C LEU A 103 -6.21 -1.01 -12.93
N TRP A 104 -6.19 -1.05 -11.60
CA TRP A 104 -5.52 -2.10 -10.86
C TRP A 104 -6.09 -2.17 -9.45
N ALA A 105 -6.30 -3.36 -8.95
CA ALA A 105 -6.79 -3.58 -7.60
C ALA A 105 -6.02 -4.72 -6.96
N SER A 106 -5.66 -4.57 -5.70
CA SER A 106 -4.86 -5.59 -5.00
C SER A 106 -5.28 -5.68 -3.54
N THR A 107 -5.29 -6.91 -3.05
CA THR A 107 -5.42 -7.19 -1.63
C THR A 107 -4.11 -7.85 -1.19
N GLN A 108 -3.46 -7.28 -0.20
CA GLN A 108 -2.16 -7.76 0.26
C GLN A 108 -2.18 -7.94 1.76
N VAL A 109 -1.58 -9.04 2.22
CA VAL A 109 -1.43 -9.33 3.64
C VAL A 109 0.02 -9.10 4.03
N THR A 110 0.23 -8.29 5.06
CA THR A 110 1.56 -8.10 5.67
C THR A 110 1.54 -8.67 7.08
N VAL A 111 2.72 -9.03 7.57
CA VAL A 111 2.88 -9.52 8.94
C VAL A 111 3.85 -8.61 9.67
N CYS A 112 3.48 -8.19 10.89
CA CYS A 112 4.33 -7.37 11.72
C CYS A 112 5.50 -8.20 12.24
N VAL A 113 6.72 -7.73 12.00
CA VAL A 113 7.93 -8.43 12.44
C VAL A 113 8.87 -7.47 13.17
N ASP A 114 9.70 -8.05 14.03
CA ASP A 114 10.86 -7.38 14.61
C ASP A 114 11.96 -7.34 13.54
N MET A 115 12.49 -6.16 13.23
CA MET A 115 13.46 -6.02 12.14
C MET A 115 14.82 -6.62 12.44
N ASP A 116 15.15 -6.86 13.71
CA ASP A 116 16.41 -7.49 14.05
C ASP A 116 16.34 -9.02 13.94
N SER A 117 15.28 -9.63 14.45
CA SER A 117 15.12 -11.08 14.44
C SER A 117 14.33 -11.60 13.24
N LEU A 118 13.51 -10.73 12.60
CA LEU A 118 12.54 -11.05 11.55
C LEU A 118 11.45 -12.01 12.03
N GLU A 119 11.29 -12.15 13.33
CA GLU A 119 10.21 -12.95 13.92
C GLU A 119 8.92 -12.11 13.97
N SER A 120 7.78 -12.79 13.77
CA SER A 120 6.48 -12.13 13.86
C SER A 120 6.22 -11.69 15.30
N GLN A 121 5.51 -10.58 15.41
CA GLN A 121 5.14 -10.00 16.72
C GLN A 121 3.77 -9.33 16.57
N PRO A 122 3.06 -9.11 17.68
CA PRO A 122 1.79 -8.39 17.62
C PRO A 122 1.96 -6.98 17.09
N VAL A 123 0.99 -6.50 16.33
CA VAL A 123 0.98 -5.11 15.87
C VAL A 123 0.92 -4.20 17.10
N PRO A 124 1.87 -3.27 17.27
CA PRO A 124 1.83 -2.35 18.41
C PRO A 124 0.53 -1.56 18.49
N ASP A 125 0.08 -1.25 19.69
CA ASP A 125 -1.23 -0.64 19.94
C ASP A 125 -1.44 0.69 19.21
N ASP A 126 -0.42 1.54 19.17
CA ASP A 126 -0.52 2.83 18.49
C ASP A 126 -0.66 2.66 16.97
N LEU A 127 0.06 1.72 16.39
CA LEU A 127 -0.08 1.41 14.96
C LEU A 127 -1.43 0.76 14.67
N ARG A 128 -1.85 -0.15 15.53
CA ARG A 128 -3.16 -0.79 15.42
C ARG A 128 -4.27 0.25 15.41
N GLN A 129 -4.22 1.20 16.32
CA GLN A 129 -5.23 2.24 16.41
C GLN A 129 -5.25 3.09 15.13
N GLY A 130 -4.09 3.46 14.63
CA GLY A 130 -3.97 4.21 13.38
C GLY A 130 -4.54 3.45 12.21
N LEU A 131 -4.22 2.17 12.08
CA LEU A 131 -4.71 1.33 10.99
C LEU A 131 -6.23 1.14 11.08
N LEU A 132 -6.75 0.89 12.27
CA LEU A 132 -8.20 0.69 12.47
C LEU A 132 -9.03 1.92 12.12
N ASN A 133 -8.46 3.11 12.20
CA ASN A 133 -9.14 4.33 11.78
C ASN A 133 -9.36 4.38 10.26
N HIS A 134 -8.75 3.48 9.51
CA HIS A 134 -8.82 3.47 8.05
C HIS A 134 -9.42 2.16 7.49
N LEU A 135 -10.24 1.49 8.31
CA LEU A 135 -10.96 0.30 7.86
C LEU A 135 -11.89 0.65 6.71
N MET A 136 -11.89 -0.19 5.67
CA MET A 136 -12.83 -0.01 4.57
C MET A 136 -14.23 -0.42 5.02
N GLY A 137 -15.24 0.23 4.40
CA GLY A 137 -16.63 -0.02 4.75
C GLY A 137 -17.11 0.70 5.99
N VAL A 138 -16.23 1.45 6.69
CA VAL A 138 -16.62 2.29 7.82
C VAL A 138 -16.90 3.69 7.31
N GLU A 139 -18.15 4.11 7.42
CA GLU A 139 -18.56 5.45 7.01
C GLU A 139 -18.31 6.45 8.13
N GLN A 140 -17.93 7.64 7.73
CA GLN A 140 -17.65 8.74 8.64
C GLN A 140 -18.78 9.77 8.64
#